data_f202a264ff67b5bc634b67aa6fdd4240
#
_entry.id   f202a264ff67b5bc634b67aa6fdd4240
#
_cell.length_a   1.000
_cell.length_b   1.000
_cell.length_c   1.000
_cell.angle_alpha   90.00
_cell.angle_beta   90.00
_cell.angle_gamma   90.00
#
_symmetry.space_group_name_H-M   'P 1'
#
loop_
_entity.id
_entity.type
_entity.pdbx_description
1 polymer ?
#
loop_
_entity_poly.entity_id
_entity_poly.type
_entity_poly.pdbx_seq_one_letter_code
_entity_poly.pdbx_strand_id
1 'polypeptide(L)'
;HKSANPIQVATGISRGAFEFQGQKCSAASRAYIPSSLWPAIKEKVIEDVNSFKMGSPEDFSNFINAVIDERAFDKIAKFIDDAKKSSDAEIIVGGGYDKSKGYFIEPTVILAKDPKYTTMCDEIFGPVMTIFVYEDDYFEATLDLVDDNAYALTGAIFAKDRIVIEYMCKRLINAAGNFYINDKPTGAVVGQQPFGGARKSGTNDKAGAMQNLMRWVSARTMKETFVTPVDYRY
;
A
#
# COMPACT_ATOMS: atom_id res chain seq x y z
N HIS A 1 -7.56 9.82 8.85
CA HIS A 1 -8.45 10.45 9.83
C HIS A 1 -8.64 11.94 9.51
N LYS A 2 -9.79 12.53 9.88
CA LYS A 2 -10.12 13.96 9.61
C LYS A 2 -9.12 14.99 10.16
N SER A 3 -8.28 14.60 11.12
CA SER A 3 -7.22 15.49 11.62
C SER A 3 -5.98 15.54 10.72
N ALA A 4 -5.92 14.75 9.63
CA ALA A 4 -4.76 14.73 8.74
C ALA A 4 -4.62 16.03 7.94
N ASN A 5 -3.42 16.27 7.43
CA ASN A 5 -3.20 17.35 6.46
C ASN A 5 -3.55 16.84 5.05
N PRO A 6 -4.54 17.43 4.35
CA PRO A 6 -5.00 16.92 3.06
C PRO A 6 -3.90 16.92 1.99
N ILE A 7 -3.00 17.88 1.99
CA ILE A 7 -1.90 17.96 1.01
C ILE A 7 -0.89 16.83 1.25
N GLN A 8 -0.55 16.53 2.52
CA GLN A 8 0.35 15.42 2.85
C GLN A 8 -0.27 14.07 2.46
N VAL A 9 -1.58 13.91 2.68
CA VAL A 9 -2.31 12.70 2.26
C VAL A 9 -2.28 12.56 0.73
N ALA A 10 -2.60 13.62 -0.01
CA ALA A 10 -2.57 13.61 -1.47
C ALA A 10 -1.17 13.26 -2.00
N THR A 11 -0.11 13.86 -1.45
CA THR A 11 1.29 13.54 -1.81
C THR A 11 1.61 12.07 -1.52
N GLY A 12 1.18 11.56 -0.36
CA GLY A 12 1.35 10.15 0.00
C GLY A 12 0.65 9.20 -0.95
N ILE A 13 -0.55 9.56 -1.43
CA ILE A 13 -1.30 8.83 -2.45
C ILE A 13 -0.56 8.89 -3.78
N SER A 14 -0.29 10.09 -4.31
CA SER A 14 0.30 10.30 -5.63
C SER A 14 1.66 9.60 -5.76
N ARG A 15 2.53 9.75 -4.76
CA ARG A 15 3.82 9.09 -4.74
C ARG A 15 3.72 7.59 -4.47
N GLY A 16 2.89 7.19 -3.51
CA GLY A 16 2.74 5.81 -3.08
C GLY A 16 2.09 4.90 -4.12
N ALA A 17 1.14 5.43 -4.90
CA ALA A 17 0.41 4.65 -5.90
C ALA A 17 1.13 4.58 -7.25
N PHE A 18 1.82 5.64 -7.68
CA PHE A 18 2.24 5.77 -9.06
C PHE A 18 3.75 5.65 -9.29
N GLU A 19 4.57 5.79 -8.24
CA GLU A 19 6.01 5.55 -8.35
C GLU A 19 6.27 4.15 -8.90
N PHE A 20 7.13 4.05 -9.92
CA PHE A 20 7.42 2.80 -10.63
C PHE A 20 6.15 2.13 -11.21
N GLN A 21 5.21 2.94 -11.72
CA GLN A 21 3.93 2.51 -12.33
C GLN A 21 3.07 1.65 -11.39
N GLY A 22 3.18 1.85 -10.06
CA GLY A 22 2.46 1.03 -9.09
C GLY A 22 2.88 -0.45 -9.07
N GLN A 23 3.98 -0.81 -9.73
CA GLN A 23 4.48 -2.19 -9.82
C GLN A 23 5.35 -2.56 -8.62
N LYS A 24 4.82 -2.34 -7.42
CA LYS A 24 5.42 -2.70 -6.14
C LYS A 24 4.40 -3.43 -5.28
N CYS A 25 4.81 -4.49 -4.62
CA CYS A 25 3.95 -5.19 -3.65
C CYS A 25 3.48 -4.27 -2.51
N SER A 26 4.20 -3.17 -2.26
CA SER A 26 3.89 -2.16 -1.25
C SER A 26 3.27 -0.88 -1.82
N ALA A 27 3.00 -0.79 -3.13
CA ALA A 27 2.35 0.38 -3.71
C ALA A 27 0.96 0.59 -3.09
N ALA A 28 0.57 1.85 -2.90
CA ALA A 28 -0.77 2.18 -2.46
C ALA A 28 -1.77 1.81 -3.56
N SER A 29 -2.63 0.83 -3.30
CA SER A 29 -3.65 0.35 -4.24
C SER A 29 -5.03 0.90 -3.91
N ARG A 30 -5.27 1.24 -2.64
CA ARG A 30 -6.54 1.76 -2.14
C ARG A 30 -6.34 2.75 -1.00
N ALA A 31 -7.28 3.67 -0.87
CA ALA A 31 -7.35 4.59 0.26
C ALA A 31 -8.78 4.79 0.74
N TYR A 32 -8.91 4.98 2.05
CA TYR A 32 -10.14 5.35 2.73
C TYR A 32 -9.99 6.78 3.21
N ILE A 33 -10.80 7.68 2.69
CA ILE A 33 -10.67 9.14 2.89
C ILE A 33 -11.92 9.67 3.59
N PRO A 34 -11.79 10.44 4.69
CA PRO A 34 -12.94 11.08 5.32
C PRO A 34 -13.55 12.15 4.42
N SER A 35 -14.87 12.24 4.38
CA SER A 35 -15.63 13.15 3.51
C SER A 35 -15.24 14.61 3.70
N SER A 36 -14.90 15.02 4.93
CA SER A 36 -14.46 16.39 5.24
C SER A 36 -13.14 16.78 4.58
N LEU A 37 -12.24 15.84 4.29
CA LEU A 37 -10.96 16.12 3.64
C LEU A 37 -10.97 15.85 2.12
N TRP A 38 -11.99 15.15 1.64
CA TRP A 38 -12.03 14.68 0.26
C TRP A 38 -11.91 15.78 -0.79
N PRO A 39 -12.61 16.93 -0.71
CA PRO A 39 -12.51 17.95 -1.75
C PRO A 39 -11.07 18.43 -1.98
N ALA A 40 -10.34 18.74 -0.92
CA ALA A 40 -8.95 19.21 -1.02
C ALA A 40 -7.98 18.13 -1.48
N ILE A 41 -8.19 16.88 -1.03
CA ILE A 41 -7.38 15.73 -1.47
C ILE A 41 -7.64 15.44 -2.95
N LYS A 42 -8.92 15.44 -3.38
CA LYS A 42 -9.30 15.20 -4.78
C LYS A 42 -8.62 16.19 -5.72
N GLU A 43 -8.74 17.49 -5.41
CA GLU A 43 -8.13 18.57 -6.19
C GLU A 43 -6.63 18.34 -6.36
N LYS A 44 -5.92 18.10 -5.25
CA LYS A 44 -4.46 17.93 -5.27
C LYS A 44 -4.03 16.65 -5.97
N VAL A 45 -4.73 15.54 -5.81
CA VAL A 45 -4.42 14.27 -6.51
C VAL A 45 -4.62 14.43 -8.02
N ILE A 46 -5.68 15.10 -8.46
CA ILE A 46 -5.91 15.37 -9.89
C ILE A 46 -4.81 16.26 -10.46
N GLU A 47 -4.42 17.32 -9.73
CA GLU A 47 -3.31 18.19 -10.13
C GLU A 47 -2.01 17.40 -10.28
N ASP A 48 -1.65 16.60 -9.28
CA ASP A 48 -0.42 15.79 -9.30
C ASP A 48 -0.41 14.83 -10.49
N VAL A 49 -1.49 14.06 -10.67
CA VAL A 49 -1.60 13.06 -11.75
C VAL A 49 -1.51 13.72 -13.12
N ASN A 50 -2.18 14.85 -13.33
CA ASN A 50 -2.09 15.60 -14.60
C ASN A 50 -0.71 16.21 -14.85
N SER A 51 0.11 16.39 -13.82
CA SER A 51 1.48 16.88 -13.95
C SER A 51 2.49 15.80 -14.34
N PHE A 52 2.14 14.52 -14.22
CA PHE A 52 3.06 13.43 -14.51
C PHE A 52 3.37 13.33 -15.99
N LYS A 53 4.66 13.36 -16.33
CA LYS A 53 5.10 13.05 -17.67
C LYS A 53 5.25 11.53 -17.82
N MET A 54 4.84 11.02 -18.96
CA MET A 54 4.90 9.61 -19.31
C MET A 54 5.72 9.40 -20.58
N GLY A 55 6.67 8.46 -20.55
CA GLY A 55 7.53 8.18 -21.70
C GLY A 55 8.65 7.19 -21.40
N SER A 56 9.72 7.24 -22.22
CA SER A 56 10.89 6.37 -22.07
C SER A 56 11.61 6.58 -20.73
N PRO A 57 12.11 5.51 -20.09
CA PRO A 57 12.96 5.63 -18.90
C PRO A 57 14.32 6.28 -19.15
N GLU A 58 14.73 6.44 -20.42
CA GLU A 58 15.95 7.16 -20.79
C GLU A 58 15.81 8.68 -20.58
N ASP A 59 14.59 9.20 -20.60
CA ASP A 59 14.29 10.60 -20.26
C ASP A 59 13.86 10.68 -18.78
N PHE A 60 14.78 11.12 -17.92
CA PHE A 60 14.55 11.24 -16.48
C PHE A 60 13.51 12.32 -16.08
N SER A 61 12.99 13.09 -17.02
CA SER A 61 11.84 13.97 -16.79
C SER A 61 10.52 13.20 -16.72
N ASN A 62 10.48 11.95 -17.22
CA ASN A 62 9.31 11.11 -17.16
C ASN A 62 9.15 10.44 -15.78
N PHE A 63 8.06 10.71 -15.10
CA PHE A 63 7.74 10.07 -13.84
C PHE A 63 7.10 8.68 -14.04
N ILE A 64 6.39 8.49 -15.14
CA ILE A 64 5.69 7.26 -15.52
C ILE A 64 6.33 6.67 -16.77
N ASN A 65 6.56 5.36 -16.74
CA ASN A 65 7.06 4.61 -17.89
C ASN A 65 6.07 3.49 -18.28
N ALA A 66 6.45 2.63 -19.24
CA ALA A 66 5.65 1.46 -19.59
C ALA A 66 5.56 0.45 -18.45
N VAL A 67 4.45 -0.29 -18.36
CA VAL A 67 4.36 -1.47 -17.49
C VAL A 67 5.16 -2.63 -18.09
N ILE A 68 5.42 -3.66 -17.27
CA ILE A 68 6.46 -4.65 -17.55
C ILE A 68 6.27 -5.46 -18.84
N ASP A 69 5.04 -5.83 -19.17
CA ASP A 69 4.74 -6.66 -20.35
C ASP A 69 3.29 -6.49 -20.84
N GLU A 70 2.98 -7.13 -21.96
CA GLU A 70 1.64 -7.11 -22.56
C GLU A 70 0.59 -7.75 -21.65
N ARG A 71 0.91 -8.78 -20.92
CA ARG A 71 -0.01 -9.47 -20.01
C ARG A 71 -0.42 -8.53 -18.86
N ALA A 72 0.55 -7.80 -18.28
CA ALA A 72 0.28 -6.78 -17.28
C ALA A 72 -0.58 -5.67 -17.85
N PHE A 73 -0.23 -5.17 -19.05
CA PHE A 73 -0.99 -4.15 -19.75
C PHE A 73 -2.46 -4.56 -19.95
N ASP A 74 -2.71 -5.72 -20.56
CA ASP A 74 -4.07 -6.20 -20.87
C ASP A 74 -4.89 -6.44 -19.58
N LYS A 75 -4.27 -6.95 -18.51
CA LYS A 75 -4.89 -7.10 -17.20
C LYS A 75 -5.34 -5.75 -16.64
N ILE A 76 -4.44 -4.75 -16.64
CA ILE A 76 -4.73 -3.42 -16.07
C ILE A 76 -5.77 -2.68 -16.91
N ALA A 77 -5.65 -2.73 -18.24
CA ALA A 77 -6.63 -2.14 -19.17
C ALA A 77 -8.04 -2.69 -18.93
N LYS A 78 -8.14 -4.00 -18.67
CA LYS A 78 -9.43 -4.63 -18.33
C LYS A 78 -10.05 -4.04 -17.07
N PHE A 79 -9.30 -3.83 -15.99
CA PHE A 79 -9.81 -3.21 -14.77
C PHE A 79 -10.28 -1.77 -15.01
N ILE A 80 -9.55 -1.01 -15.84
CA ILE A 80 -9.94 0.35 -16.23
C ILE A 80 -11.25 0.33 -17.04
N ASP A 81 -11.38 -0.58 -18.00
CA ASP A 81 -12.58 -0.70 -18.82
C ASP A 81 -13.81 -1.17 -18.02
N ASP A 82 -13.58 -2.09 -17.09
CA ASP A 82 -14.65 -2.54 -16.18
C ASP A 82 -15.10 -1.38 -15.27
N ALA A 83 -14.18 -0.55 -14.78
CA ALA A 83 -14.52 0.65 -14.01
C ALA A 83 -15.29 1.70 -14.83
N LYS A 84 -14.92 1.93 -16.11
CA LYS A 84 -15.64 2.84 -17.03
C LYS A 84 -17.09 2.44 -17.25
N LYS A 85 -17.39 1.14 -17.18
CA LYS A 85 -18.74 0.59 -17.44
C LYS A 85 -19.57 0.44 -16.16
N SER A 86 -18.94 0.54 -15.00
CA SER A 86 -19.59 0.30 -13.72
C SER A 86 -20.41 1.51 -13.26
N SER A 87 -21.57 1.28 -12.67
CA SER A 87 -22.34 2.29 -11.93
C SER A 87 -21.77 2.59 -10.54
N ASP A 88 -20.91 1.70 -10.03
CA ASP A 88 -20.38 1.74 -8.66
C ASP A 88 -18.96 2.31 -8.57
N ALA A 89 -18.43 2.77 -9.72
CA ALA A 89 -17.13 3.38 -9.83
C ALA A 89 -17.14 4.59 -10.79
N GLU A 90 -16.28 5.56 -10.52
CA GLU A 90 -16.04 6.73 -11.37
C GLU A 90 -14.53 6.90 -11.55
N ILE A 91 -14.06 7.04 -12.79
CA ILE A 91 -12.68 7.44 -13.07
C ILE A 91 -12.61 8.96 -12.95
N ILE A 92 -11.89 9.45 -11.94
CA ILE A 92 -11.78 10.90 -11.68
C ILE A 92 -10.60 11.57 -12.40
N VAL A 93 -9.59 10.77 -12.80
CA VAL A 93 -8.44 11.20 -13.61
C VAL A 93 -7.76 9.99 -14.26
N GLY A 94 -7.17 10.18 -15.44
CA GLY A 94 -6.53 9.12 -16.23
C GLY A 94 -7.53 8.23 -16.95
N GLY A 95 -7.24 6.94 -17.03
CA GLY A 95 -8.10 5.94 -17.69
C GLY A 95 -7.73 5.67 -19.13
N GLY A 96 -6.72 6.34 -19.69
CA GLY A 96 -6.16 6.06 -21.00
C GLY A 96 -5.10 4.98 -20.96
N TYR A 97 -4.89 4.31 -22.09
CA TYR A 97 -3.81 3.36 -22.28
C TYR A 97 -3.52 3.16 -23.77
N ASP A 98 -2.25 2.91 -24.11
CA ASP A 98 -1.82 2.71 -25.50
C ASP A 98 -0.62 1.75 -25.54
N LYS A 99 -0.72 0.70 -26.36
CA LYS A 99 0.36 -0.26 -26.59
C LYS A 99 1.01 -0.17 -27.97
N SER A 100 0.71 0.88 -28.73
CA SER A 100 1.25 1.04 -30.10
C SER A 100 2.78 1.32 -30.13
N LYS A 101 3.30 1.94 -29.06
CA LYS A 101 4.74 2.27 -28.92
C LYS A 101 5.38 1.63 -27.69
N GLY A 102 4.59 1.02 -26.83
CA GLY A 102 5.00 0.43 -25.55
C GLY A 102 3.77 0.25 -24.67
N TYR A 103 3.92 -0.50 -23.61
CA TYR A 103 2.80 -0.84 -22.72
C TYR A 103 2.48 0.31 -21.75
N PHE A 104 2.03 1.45 -22.30
CA PHE A 104 1.75 2.66 -21.54
C PHE A 104 0.33 2.68 -20.99
N ILE A 105 0.21 2.90 -19.69
CA ILE A 105 -1.06 3.08 -18.99
C ILE A 105 -1.00 4.39 -18.23
N GLU A 106 -1.99 5.23 -18.44
CA GLU A 106 -2.12 6.49 -17.71
C GLU A 106 -2.36 6.22 -16.22
N PRO A 107 -1.67 6.93 -15.32
CA PRO A 107 -2.02 6.94 -13.90
C PRO A 107 -3.51 7.21 -13.72
N THR A 108 -4.20 6.26 -13.11
CA THR A 108 -5.67 6.26 -13.05
C THR A 108 -6.13 6.25 -11.61
N VAL A 109 -7.04 7.16 -11.28
CA VAL A 109 -7.70 7.19 -9.97
C VAL A 109 -9.18 6.89 -10.13
N ILE A 110 -9.62 5.87 -9.41
CA ILE A 110 -11.00 5.39 -9.38
C ILE A 110 -11.62 5.80 -8.04
N LEU A 111 -12.78 6.42 -8.07
CA LEU A 111 -13.63 6.66 -6.91
C LEU A 111 -14.67 5.53 -6.85
N ALA A 112 -14.60 4.69 -5.83
CA ALA A 112 -15.55 3.61 -5.61
C ALA A 112 -16.67 4.05 -4.67
N LYS A 113 -17.91 3.64 -4.97
CA LYS A 113 -19.08 3.84 -4.10
C LYS A 113 -19.23 2.74 -3.05
N ASP A 114 -18.67 1.55 -3.34
CA ASP A 114 -18.64 0.40 -2.44
C ASP A 114 -17.21 0.16 -1.95
N PRO A 115 -16.95 0.08 -0.61
CA PRO A 115 -15.64 -0.23 -0.07
C PRO A 115 -15.14 -1.64 -0.44
N LYS A 116 -16.01 -2.50 -0.96
CA LYS A 116 -15.69 -3.85 -1.47
C LYS A 116 -15.69 -3.94 -3.00
N TYR A 117 -15.69 -2.80 -3.70
CA TYR A 117 -15.55 -2.78 -5.16
C TYR A 117 -14.28 -3.54 -5.57
N THR A 118 -14.31 -4.24 -6.72
CA THR A 118 -13.25 -5.15 -7.18
C THR A 118 -11.86 -4.54 -7.07
N THR A 119 -11.67 -3.28 -7.50
CA THR A 119 -10.36 -2.61 -7.45
C THR A 119 -9.93 -2.17 -6.06
N MET A 120 -10.83 -2.24 -5.04
CA MET A 120 -10.50 -2.11 -3.62
C MET A 120 -10.00 -3.42 -3.01
N CYS A 121 -10.27 -4.57 -3.64
CA CYS A 121 -10.00 -5.90 -3.11
C CYS A 121 -8.86 -6.62 -3.85
N ASP A 122 -8.80 -6.47 -5.17
CA ASP A 122 -7.87 -7.20 -6.03
C ASP A 122 -6.54 -6.46 -6.20
N GLU A 123 -5.45 -7.23 -6.30
CA GLU A 123 -4.13 -6.70 -6.62
C GLU A 123 -4.00 -6.47 -8.13
N ILE A 124 -4.06 -5.20 -8.54
CA ILE A 124 -3.93 -4.80 -9.94
C ILE A 124 -2.48 -4.84 -10.40
N PHE A 125 -1.56 -4.37 -9.57
CA PHE A 125 -0.11 -4.27 -9.81
C PHE A 125 0.23 -3.38 -11.00
N GLY A 126 -0.39 -2.20 -11.01
CA GLY A 126 -0.28 -1.19 -12.08
C GLY A 126 -0.59 0.21 -11.56
N PRO A 127 -0.54 1.24 -12.42
CA PRO A 127 -0.74 2.63 -12.03
C PRO A 127 -2.24 2.95 -11.86
N VAL A 128 -2.91 2.19 -10.99
CA VAL A 128 -4.33 2.35 -10.68
C VAL A 128 -4.52 2.43 -9.17
N MET A 129 -5.12 3.51 -8.71
CA MET A 129 -5.45 3.79 -7.32
C MET A 129 -6.96 3.87 -7.15
N THR A 130 -7.50 3.18 -6.14
CA THR A 130 -8.93 3.25 -5.84
C THR A 130 -9.16 3.95 -4.51
N ILE A 131 -10.08 4.90 -4.48
CA ILE A 131 -10.43 5.68 -3.30
C ILE A 131 -11.87 5.39 -2.93
N PHE A 132 -12.11 5.13 -1.64
CA PHE A 132 -13.42 5.10 -1.04
C PHE A 132 -13.53 6.26 -0.05
N VAL A 133 -14.56 7.08 -0.19
CA VAL A 133 -14.83 8.21 0.69
C VAL A 133 -15.87 7.79 1.73
N TYR A 134 -15.53 7.93 3.00
CA TYR A 134 -16.43 7.60 4.11
C TYR A 134 -16.84 8.87 4.87
N GLU A 135 -18.05 8.86 5.41
CA GLU A 135 -18.51 9.95 6.28
C GLU A 135 -17.74 9.95 7.59
N ASP A 136 -17.35 11.12 8.07
CA ASP A 136 -16.48 11.31 9.25
C ASP A 136 -16.93 10.52 10.49
N ASP A 137 -18.25 10.34 10.67
CA ASP A 137 -18.84 9.61 11.79
C ASP A 137 -18.72 8.08 11.64
N TYR A 138 -18.38 7.57 10.44
CA TYR A 138 -18.15 6.15 10.18
C TYR A 138 -16.69 5.73 10.34
N PHE A 139 -15.88 6.51 11.03
CA PHE A 139 -14.46 6.24 11.22
C PHE A 139 -14.18 4.85 11.80
N GLU A 140 -14.90 4.44 12.86
CA GLU A 140 -14.72 3.14 13.51
C GLU A 140 -15.04 1.98 12.54
N ALA A 141 -16.18 2.05 11.85
CA ALA A 141 -16.55 1.04 10.86
C ALA A 141 -15.55 0.99 9.69
N THR A 142 -14.94 2.14 9.35
CA THR A 142 -13.90 2.18 8.32
C THR A 142 -12.61 1.48 8.77
N LEU A 143 -12.25 1.55 10.04
CA LEU A 143 -11.11 0.78 10.56
C LEU A 143 -11.35 -0.74 10.46
N ASP A 144 -12.59 -1.20 10.66
CA ASP A 144 -12.95 -2.60 10.42
C ASP A 144 -12.80 -2.99 8.95
N LEU A 145 -13.23 -2.13 8.01
CA LEU A 145 -13.03 -2.35 6.57
C LEU A 145 -11.54 -2.40 6.19
N VAL A 146 -10.71 -1.55 6.78
CA VAL A 146 -9.25 -1.57 6.55
C VAL A 146 -8.64 -2.88 7.02
N ASP A 147 -9.08 -3.40 8.16
CA ASP A 147 -8.58 -4.66 8.74
C ASP A 147 -9.17 -5.91 8.06
N ASP A 148 -10.35 -5.83 7.46
CA ASP A 148 -11.01 -6.92 6.72
C ASP A 148 -10.37 -7.13 5.34
N ASN A 149 -9.09 -7.56 5.33
CA ASN A 149 -8.37 -7.86 4.10
C ASN A 149 -7.59 -9.18 4.20
N ALA A 150 -7.53 -9.90 3.09
CA ALA A 150 -6.76 -11.14 2.99
C ALA A 150 -5.25 -10.93 3.07
N TYR A 151 -4.76 -9.74 2.70
CA TYR A 151 -3.35 -9.35 2.72
C TYR A 151 -3.05 -8.41 3.88
N ALA A 152 -1.81 -8.45 4.39
CA ALA A 152 -1.34 -7.59 5.46
C ALA A 152 0.16 -7.29 5.29
N LEU A 153 0.56 -6.78 4.12
CA LEU A 153 1.95 -6.48 3.81
C LEU A 153 2.33 -5.08 4.31
N THR A 154 1.78 -4.05 3.70
CA THR A 154 2.04 -2.65 4.06
C THR A 154 0.75 -1.87 4.22
N GLY A 155 0.79 -0.84 5.04
CA GLY A 155 -0.31 0.08 5.24
C GLY A 155 0.19 1.41 5.81
N ALA A 156 -0.58 2.47 5.61
CA ALA A 156 -0.28 3.79 6.15
C ALA A 156 -1.51 4.44 6.76
N ILE A 157 -1.29 5.21 7.80
CA ILE A 157 -2.29 6.09 8.41
C ILE A 157 -1.81 7.54 8.38
N PHE A 158 -2.76 8.46 8.24
CA PHE A 158 -2.50 9.89 8.30
C PHE A 158 -3.40 10.56 9.35
N ALA A 159 -2.79 11.24 10.30
CA ALA A 159 -3.46 12.03 11.33
C ALA A 159 -2.47 13.01 11.99
N LYS A 160 -2.96 14.14 12.51
CA LYS A 160 -2.19 15.06 13.37
C LYS A 160 -2.40 14.76 14.85
N ASP A 161 -3.58 14.25 15.20
CA ASP A 161 -3.93 13.94 16.58
C ASP A 161 -3.17 12.69 17.06
N ARG A 162 -2.33 12.86 18.08
CA ARG A 162 -1.50 11.79 18.64
C ARG A 162 -2.32 10.69 19.33
N ILE A 163 -3.44 11.03 19.94
CA ILE A 163 -4.34 10.05 20.59
C ILE A 163 -4.97 9.17 19.54
N VAL A 164 -5.41 9.78 18.42
CA VAL A 164 -5.97 9.03 17.28
C VAL A 164 -4.92 8.15 16.60
N ILE A 165 -3.69 8.63 16.45
CA ILE A 165 -2.59 7.81 15.91
C ILE A 165 -2.38 6.57 16.78
N GLU A 166 -2.27 6.73 18.10
CA GLU A 166 -2.10 5.62 19.03
C GLU A 166 -3.28 4.64 18.95
N TYR A 167 -4.50 5.17 18.90
CA TYR A 167 -5.70 4.38 18.75
C TYR A 167 -5.70 3.55 17.46
N MET A 168 -5.45 4.19 16.30
CA MET A 168 -5.35 3.50 15.01
C MET A 168 -4.25 2.45 15.00
N CYS A 169 -3.08 2.72 15.60
CA CYS A 169 -1.99 1.74 15.70
C CYS A 169 -2.42 0.48 16.47
N LYS A 170 -3.21 0.64 17.54
CA LYS A 170 -3.74 -0.48 18.32
C LYS A 170 -4.81 -1.24 17.54
N ARG A 171 -5.74 -0.54 16.88
CA ARG A 171 -6.83 -1.16 16.12
C ARG A 171 -6.32 -1.93 14.89
N LEU A 172 -5.29 -1.44 14.23
CA LEU A 172 -4.75 -1.98 12.99
C LEU A 172 -3.46 -2.80 13.20
N ILE A 173 -3.21 -3.29 14.40
CA ILE A 173 -1.97 -4.00 14.77
C ILE A 173 -1.67 -5.20 13.87
N ASN A 174 -2.69 -5.85 13.32
CA ASN A 174 -2.58 -7.02 12.45
C ASN A 174 -2.86 -6.69 10.97
N ALA A 175 -3.10 -5.42 10.62
CA ALA A 175 -3.50 -5.02 9.27
C ALA A 175 -2.31 -4.86 8.31
N ALA A 176 -1.08 -4.67 8.83
CA ALA A 176 0.11 -4.52 8.01
C ALA A 176 1.37 -4.94 8.77
N GLY A 177 2.28 -5.65 8.11
CA GLY A 177 3.59 -5.97 8.67
C GLY A 177 4.54 -4.77 8.67
N ASN A 178 4.50 -3.94 7.62
CA ASN A 178 5.14 -2.62 7.59
C ASN A 178 4.09 -1.54 7.68
N PHE A 179 4.05 -0.85 8.80
CA PHE A 179 3.03 0.14 9.14
C PHE A 179 3.64 1.54 9.19
N TYR A 180 3.09 2.46 8.42
CA TYR A 180 3.62 3.81 8.24
C TYR A 180 2.67 4.85 8.86
N ILE A 181 3.25 5.85 9.50
CA ILE A 181 2.50 6.96 10.11
C ILE A 181 2.89 8.25 9.39
N ASN A 182 1.93 8.91 8.76
CA ASN A 182 2.11 10.15 8.00
C ASN A 182 3.17 10.03 6.88
N ASP A 183 3.27 8.85 6.29
CA ASP A 183 4.12 8.59 5.14
C ASP A 183 3.42 7.61 4.17
N LYS A 184 3.91 7.54 2.92
CA LYS A 184 3.42 6.58 1.94
C LYS A 184 3.74 5.14 2.37
N PRO A 185 2.92 4.13 2.02
CA PRO A 185 3.09 2.75 2.49
C PRO A 185 4.20 1.96 1.76
N THR A 186 5.09 2.62 1.06
CA THR A 186 6.12 1.99 0.19
C THR A 186 7.48 2.64 0.37
N GLY A 187 8.53 1.99 -0.16
CA GLY A 187 9.90 2.51 -0.12
C GLY A 187 10.69 2.07 1.12
N ALA A 188 10.42 0.87 1.64
CA ALA A 188 11.20 0.30 2.73
C ALA A 188 12.70 0.20 2.34
N VAL A 189 13.57 0.68 3.23
CA VAL A 189 15.02 0.66 3.04
C VAL A 189 15.61 -0.53 3.78
N VAL A 190 16.36 -1.39 3.09
CA VAL A 190 17.04 -2.56 3.68
C VAL A 190 17.92 -2.13 4.84
N GLY A 191 17.84 -2.85 5.96
CA GLY A 191 18.57 -2.55 7.18
C GLY A 191 17.96 -1.48 8.09
N GLN A 192 17.02 -0.67 7.56
CA GLN A 192 16.30 0.34 8.36
C GLN A 192 14.84 -0.07 8.63
N GLN A 193 14.20 -0.69 7.63
CA GLN A 193 12.80 -1.10 7.71
C GLN A 193 12.70 -2.57 7.26
N PRO A 194 12.96 -3.54 8.16
CA PRO A 194 12.78 -4.95 7.86
C PRO A 194 11.41 -5.22 7.26
N PHE A 195 11.39 -5.89 6.10
CA PHE A 195 10.22 -5.97 5.26
C PHE A 195 9.52 -7.33 5.34
N GLY A 196 8.21 -7.30 5.55
CA GLY A 196 7.40 -8.51 5.58
C GLY A 196 5.98 -8.21 6.03
N GLY A 197 5.09 -9.15 5.76
CA GLY A 197 3.69 -9.06 6.13
C GLY A 197 3.11 -10.40 6.53
N ALA A 198 1.91 -10.36 7.10
CA ALA A 198 1.16 -11.49 7.59
C ALA A 198 0.00 -11.86 6.65
N ARG A 199 -0.87 -12.75 7.08
CA ARG A 199 -2.01 -13.27 6.30
C ARG A 199 -1.51 -13.87 4.97
N LYS A 200 -2.18 -13.61 3.85
CA LYS A 200 -1.72 -14.07 2.52
C LYS A 200 -0.44 -13.38 2.03
N SER A 201 0.03 -12.35 2.70
CA SER A 201 1.27 -11.65 2.33
C SER A 201 2.54 -12.36 2.79
N GLY A 202 2.46 -13.35 3.67
CA GLY A 202 3.62 -14.15 4.08
C GLY A 202 3.66 -14.44 5.57
N THR A 203 4.85 -14.86 6.05
CA THR A 203 5.10 -15.30 7.42
C THR A 203 5.56 -14.18 8.34
N ASN A 204 5.71 -12.97 7.82
CA ASN A 204 6.20 -11.79 8.54
C ASN A 204 7.62 -11.95 9.14
N ASP A 205 8.47 -12.73 8.52
CA ASP A 205 9.83 -13.02 9.00
C ASP A 205 10.83 -11.87 8.80
N LYS A 206 10.38 -10.74 8.29
CA LYS A 206 11.16 -9.49 8.19
C LYS A 206 12.46 -9.62 7.41
N ALA A 207 12.35 -9.72 6.07
CA ALA A 207 13.49 -9.67 5.18
C ALA A 207 14.39 -8.44 5.48
N GLY A 208 15.71 -8.64 5.50
CA GLY A 208 16.66 -7.61 5.90
C GLY A 208 16.87 -7.48 7.41
N ALA A 209 16.43 -8.46 8.20
CA ALA A 209 16.62 -8.51 9.64
C ALA A 209 17.08 -9.90 10.12
N MET A 210 17.62 -9.93 11.35
CA MET A 210 18.06 -11.19 11.98
C MET A 210 16.94 -12.22 12.11
N GLN A 211 15.70 -11.77 12.33
CA GLN A 211 14.54 -12.62 12.43
C GLN A 211 14.37 -13.53 11.20
N ASN A 212 14.64 -13.01 10.00
CA ASN A 212 14.61 -13.83 8.78
C ASN A 212 15.69 -14.91 8.81
N LEU A 213 16.90 -14.57 9.20
CA LEU A 213 18.03 -15.52 9.27
C LEU A 213 17.78 -16.64 10.27
N MET A 214 17.12 -16.34 11.39
CA MET A 214 16.78 -17.34 12.44
C MET A 214 15.87 -18.47 11.91
N ARG A 215 15.15 -18.27 10.81
CA ARG A 215 14.32 -19.31 10.17
C ARG A 215 15.15 -20.37 9.45
N TRP A 216 16.41 -20.08 9.15
CA TRP A 216 17.31 -20.93 8.36
C TRP A 216 18.33 -21.67 9.23
N VAL A 217 18.31 -21.48 10.55
CA VAL A 217 19.25 -22.11 11.47
C VAL A 217 18.52 -22.95 12.51
N SER A 218 19.22 -23.97 13.02
CA SER A 218 18.76 -24.76 14.16
C SER A 218 19.65 -24.48 15.36
N ALA A 219 19.07 -23.93 16.42
CA ALA A 219 19.80 -23.62 17.64
C ALA A 219 20.14 -24.91 18.40
N ARG A 220 21.38 -25.02 18.87
CA ARG A 220 21.84 -26.09 19.76
C ARG A 220 22.43 -25.48 21.01
N THR A 221 21.95 -25.93 22.17
CA THR A 221 22.55 -25.57 23.47
C THR A 221 23.42 -26.71 23.94
N MET A 222 24.64 -26.37 24.36
CA MET A 222 25.57 -27.32 25.00
C MET A 222 25.94 -26.83 26.38
N LYS A 223 25.91 -27.72 27.37
CA LYS A 223 26.42 -27.50 28.73
C LYS A 223 27.52 -28.53 29.01
N GLU A 224 28.71 -28.06 29.38
CA GLU A 224 29.81 -28.92 29.83
C GLU A 224 30.09 -28.61 31.29
N THR A 225 30.30 -29.65 32.10
CA THR A 225 30.66 -29.53 33.49
C THR A 225 32.08 -30.09 33.67
N PHE A 226 33.06 -29.23 33.93
CA PHE A 226 34.47 -29.63 34.07
C PHE A 226 34.74 -30.43 35.35
N VAL A 227 33.99 -30.12 36.41
CA VAL A 227 34.07 -30.92 37.66
C VAL A 227 32.70 -31.56 37.85
N THR A 228 32.57 -32.80 37.41
CA THR A 228 31.31 -33.52 37.47
C THR A 228 30.98 -33.86 38.93
N PRO A 229 29.78 -33.54 39.40
CA PRO A 229 29.35 -33.94 40.75
C PRO A 229 29.36 -35.47 40.90
N VAL A 230 29.78 -35.92 42.07
CA VAL A 230 29.84 -37.35 42.41
C VAL A 230 28.77 -37.78 43.42
N ASP A 231 27.96 -36.84 43.90
CA ASP A 231 26.85 -37.07 44.80
C ASP A 231 25.58 -36.44 44.17
N TYR A 232 24.46 -37.14 44.24
CA TYR A 232 23.20 -36.70 43.64
C TYR A 232 22.54 -35.51 44.38
N ARG A 233 23.03 -35.19 45.58
CA ARG A 233 22.52 -34.08 46.41
C ARG A 233 23.17 -32.72 46.15
N TYR A 234 24.01 -32.60 45.15
CA TYR A 234 24.68 -31.36 44.78
C TYR A 234 23.72 -30.25 44.41
#